data_c0a90cf65e4c16d33f47ddefcda68b0d
#
_entry.id   c0a90cf65e4c16d33f47ddefcda68b0d
#
_cell.length_a   1.000
_cell.length_b   1.000
_cell.length_c   1.000
_cell.angle_alpha   90.00
_cell.angle_beta   90.00
_cell.angle_gamma   90.00
#
_symmetry.space_group_name_H-M   'P 1'
#
loop_
_entity.id
_entity.type
_entity.pdbx_description
1 polymer ?
#
loop_
_entity_poly.entity_id
_entity_poly.type
_entity_poly.pdbx_seq_one_letter_code
_entity_poly.pdbx_strand_id
1 'polypeptide(L)'
;GATQGGLDTANILKPALARGELQCIGATTLDEYRESIEHDGALERRFQKIVVEPTSREDTLRILHRLRERYEQHHHVRYSDEALAACVELTDRYVTDRYFPDKAIDVLDEAGSKARLFARHEPEAISELEEALQAAGEEKRSAAKGMNYEAAAKARIREIALADKIKE
;
A
#
# COMPACT_ATOMS: atom_id res chain seq x y z
N GLY A 1 -6.34 26.58 -4.99
CA GLY A 1 -7.10 27.15 -3.89
C GLY A 1 -7.09 28.64 -3.94
N ALA A 2 -8.26 29.28 -4.13
CA ALA A 2 -8.42 30.73 -4.09
C ALA A 2 -8.17 31.23 -2.68
N THR A 3 -6.98 31.74 -2.42
CA THR A 3 -6.70 32.62 -1.26
C THR A 3 -7.20 33.98 -1.61
N GLN A 4 -8.22 34.47 -0.92
CA GLN A 4 -8.65 35.86 -0.99
C GLN A 4 -7.44 36.76 -0.60
N GLY A 5 -6.91 37.50 -1.58
CA GLY A 5 -5.81 38.44 -1.40
C GLY A 5 -4.48 38.10 -2.08
N GLY A 6 -4.35 36.97 -2.74
CA GLY A 6 -3.21 36.65 -3.62
C GLY A 6 -3.38 37.32 -4.99
N LEU A 7 -2.31 37.81 -5.59
CA LEU A 7 -2.27 38.14 -7.02
C LEU A 7 -2.83 36.94 -7.78
N ASP A 8 -3.97 37.12 -8.44
CA ASP A 8 -4.66 36.07 -9.16
C ASP A 8 -3.76 35.61 -10.33
N THR A 9 -3.06 34.52 -10.11
CA THR A 9 -2.13 33.94 -11.09
C THR A 9 -2.80 33.72 -12.44
N ALA A 10 -4.10 33.46 -12.45
CA ALA A 10 -4.88 33.33 -13.66
C ALA A 10 -4.86 34.62 -14.48
N ASN A 11 -4.99 35.80 -13.86
CA ASN A 11 -4.96 37.05 -14.54
C ASN A 11 -3.57 37.40 -15.14
N ILE A 12 -2.49 36.88 -14.56
CA ILE A 12 -1.14 37.02 -15.10
C ILE A 12 -0.95 36.14 -16.33
N LEU A 13 -1.51 34.91 -16.32
CA LEU A 13 -1.34 33.95 -17.40
C LEU A 13 -2.29 34.18 -18.59
N LYS A 14 -3.46 34.77 -18.38
CA LYS A 14 -4.46 35.03 -19.43
C LYS A 14 -3.88 35.71 -20.67
N PRO A 15 -3.07 36.78 -20.59
CA PRO A 15 -2.51 37.41 -21.80
C PRO A 15 -1.59 36.53 -22.58
N ALA A 16 -0.73 35.74 -21.92
CA ALA A 16 0.21 34.84 -22.57
C ALA A 16 -0.52 33.64 -23.24
N LEU A 17 -1.53 33.08 -22.57
CA LEU A 17 -2.42 32.07 -23.13
C LEU A 17 -3.21 32.63 -24.33
N ALA A 18 -3.68 33.87 -24.24
CA ALA A 18 -4.44 34.51 -25.32
C ALA A 18 -3.61 34.70 -26.59
N ARG A 19 -2.30 34.98 -26.45
CA ARG A 19 -1.39 35.15 -27.59
C ARG A 19 -0.79 33.82 -28.07
N GLY A 20 -1.10 32.68 -27.44
CA GLY A 20 -0.51 31.39 -27.79
C GLY A 20 0.96 31.26 -27.42
N GLU A 21 1.49 32.13 -26.58
CA GLU A 21 2.88 32.10 -26.13
C GLU A 21 3.13 31.03 -25.08
N LEU A 22 2.06 30.54 -24.42
CA LEU A 22 2.10 29.52 -23.38
C LEU A 22 1.22 28.35 -23.77
N GLN A 23 1.78 27.14 -23.72
CA GLN A 23 1.04 25.89 -23.75
C GLN A 23 0.92 25.36 -22.35
N CYS A 24 -0.29 24.99 -21.93
CA CYS A 24 -0.57 24.53 -20.58
C CYS A 24 -1.49 23.30 -20.62
N ILE A 25 -1.15 22.29 -19.81
CA ILE A 25 -2.01 21.14 -19.50
C ILE A 25 -2.37 21.28 -18.03
N GLY A 26 -3.65 21.46 -17.74
CA GLY A 26 -4.17 21.55 -16.38
C GLY A 26 -5.00 20.31 -16.04
N ALA A 27 -4.99 19.93 -14.78
CA ALA A 27 -5.86 18.91 -14.23
C ALA A 27 -6.67 19.50 -13.08
N THR A 28 -7.96 19.21 -13.05
CA THR A 28 -8.91 19.71 -12.05
C THR A 28 -10.12 18.78 -11.97
N THR A 29 -11.00 18.97 -11.01
CA THR A 29 -12.29 18.28 -10.94
C THR A 29 -13.32 18.94 -11.88
N LEU A 30 -14.40 18.23 -12.19
CA LEU A 30 -15.48 18.79 -13.02
C LEU A 30 -16.16 19.99 -12.33
N ASP A 31 -16.29 19.95 -11.02
CA ASP A 31 -16.92 21.04 -10.26
C ASP A 31 -16.04 22.28 -10.21
N GLU A 32 -14.75 22.14 -9.94
CA GLU A 32 -13.79 23.23 -10.01
C GLU A 32 -13.65 23.81 -11.43
N TYR A 33 -13.73 22.94 -12.46
CA TYR A 33 -13.73 23.38 -13.86
C TYR A 33 -14.92 24.26 -14.15
N ARG A 34 -16.13 23.85 -13.75
CA ARG A 34 -17.35 24.65 -13.92
C ARG A 34 -17.23 25.98 -13.20
N GLU A 35 -16.81 25.96 -11.93
CA GLU A 35 -16.73 27.15 -11.09
C GLU A 35 -15.66 28.15 -11.58
N SER A 36 -14.50 27.65 -12.01
CA SER A 36 -13.33 28.51 -12.23
C SER A 36 -13.00 28.74 -13.71
N ILE A 37 -13.35 27.84 -14.62
CA ILE A 37 -12.98 27.92 -16.03
C ILE A 37 -14.19 28.23 -16.92
N GLU A 38 -15.31 27.53 -16.78
CA GLU A 38 -16.51 27.77 -17.60
C GLU A 38 -17.11 29.17 -17.41
N HIS A 39 -16.98 29.73 -16.20
CA HIS A 39 -17.44 31.10 -15.92
C HIS A 39 -16.50 32.18 -16.47
N ASP A 40 -15.28 31.82 -16.88
CA ASP A 40 -14.30 32.74 -17.45
C ASP A 40 -14.17 32.52 -18.96
N GLY A 41 -14.94 33.24 -19.75
CA GLY A 41 -14.94 33.08 -21.21
C GLY A 41 -13.57 33.34 -21.89
N ALA A 42 -12.62 33.97 -21.19
CA ALA A 42 -11.25 34.11 -21.70
C ALA A 42 -10.45 32.82 -21.55
N LEU A 43 -10.68 32.04 -20.50
CA LEU A 43 -10.05 30.76 -20.25
C LEU A 43 -10.76 29.64 -21.02
N GLU A 44 -12.09 29.61 -20.98
CA GLU A 44 -12.91 28.58 -21.67
C GLU A 44 -12.53 28.43 -23.14
N ARG A 45 -12.34 29.55 -23.85
CA ARG A 45 -11.97 29.55 -25.29
C ARG A 45 -10.53 29.11 -25.57
N ARG A 46 -9.71 28.94 -24.53
CA ARG A 46 -8.28 28.61 -24.67
C ARG A 46 -7.94 27.20 -24.22
N PHE A 47 -8.83 26.55 -23.48
CA PHE A 47 -8.64 25.20 -23.01
C PHE A 47 -9.62 24.24 -23.69
N GLN A 48 -9.07 23.15 -24.23
CA GLN A 48 -9.87 22.04 -24.69
C GLN A 48 -10.16 21.11 -23.50
N LYS A 49 -11.42 20.97 -23.14
CA LYS A 49 -11.87 20.05 -22.08
C LYS A 49 -11.69 18.61 -22.52
N ILE A 50 -10.97 17.84 -21.73
CA ILE A 50 -10.81 16.40 -21.87
C ILE A 50 -11.32 15.75 -20.59
N VAL A 51 -12.39 14.99 -20.68
CA VAL A 51 -12.94 14.25 -19.53
C VAL A 51 -12.18 12.93 -19.41
N VAL A 52 -11.62 12.68 -18.25
CA VAL A 52 -10.97 11.41 -17.92
C VAL A 52 -11.96 10.57 -17.14
N GLU A 53 -12.48 9.53 -17.78
CA GLU A 53 -13.43 8.61 -17.15
C GLU A 53 -12.71 7.65 -16.19
N PRO A 54 -13.41 7.18 -15.14
CA PRO A 54 -12.89 6.13 -14.28
C PRO A 54 -12.52 4.88 -15.07
N THR A 55 -11.50 4.16 -14.62
CA THR A 55 -11.09 2.92 -15.26
C THR A 55 -12.09 1.79 -15.00
N SER A 56 -12.17 0.82 -15.94
CA SER A 56 -12.94 -0.40 -15.73
C SER A 56 -12.30 -1.28 -14.64
N ARG A 57 -13.04 -2.28 -14.14
CA ARG A 57 -12.48 -3.29 -13.20
C ARG A 57 -11.27 -4.02 -13.80
N GLU A 58 -11.39 -4.41 -15.08
CA GLU A 58 -10.33 -5.12 -15.79
C GLU A 58 -9.09 -4.26 -15.98
N ASP A 59 -9.28 -3.00 -16.36
CA ASP A 59 -8.17 -2.04 -16.48
C ASP A 59 -7.52 -1.77 -15.12
N THR A 60 -8.34 -1.61 -14.08
CA THR A 60 -7.86 -1.41 -12.70
C THR A 60 -7.02 -2.61 -12.25
N LEU A 61 -7.47 -3.83 -12.49
CA LEU A 61 -6.70 -5.04 -12.16
C LEU A 61 -5.36 -5.06 -12.91
N ARG A 62 -5.35 -4.70 -14.19
CA ARG A 62 -4.11 -4.56 -14.98
C ARG A 62 -3.16 -3.49 -14.40
N ILE A 63 -3.70 -2.39 -13.90
CA ILE A 63 -2.92 -1.34 -13.22
C ILE A 63 -2.31 -1.89 -11.93
N LEU A 64 -3.11 -2.59 -11.08
CA LEU A 64 -2.59 -3.19 -9.85
C LEU A 64 -1.47 -4.19 -10.12
N HIS A 65 -1.60 -5.05 -11.14
CA HIS A 65 -0.52 -5.96 -11.53
C HIS A 65 0.77 -5.24 -11.90
N ARG A 66 0.70 -4.08 -12.57
CA ARG A 66 1.87 -3.28 -12.91
C ARG A 66 2.49 -2.55 -11.71
N LEU A 67 1.67 -2.20 -10.73
CA LEU A 67 2.12 -1.52 -9.51
C LEU A 67 2.62 -2.49 -8.45
N ARG A 68 2.25 -3.78 -8.53
CA ARG A 68 2.51 -4.83 -7.55
C ARG A 68 3.94 -4.81 -7.03
N GLU A 69 4.92 -4.88 -7.91
CA GLU A 69 6.34 -4.98 -7.53
C GLU A 69 6.79 -3.77 -6.70
N ARG A 70 6.31 -2.55 -7.04
CA ARG A 70 6.66 -1.34 -6.30
C ARG A 70 6.09 -1.34 -4.89
N TYR A 71 4.84 -1.81 -4.72
CA TYR A 71 4.20 -1.90 -3.42
C TYR A 71 4.77 -3.05 -2.58
N GLU A 72 5.11 -4.19 -3.20
CA GLU A 72 5.82 -5.29 -2.54
C GLU A 72 7.17 -4.84 -1.97
N GLN A 73 7.94 -4.09 -2.76
CA GLN A 73 9.22 -3.53 -2.32
C GLN A 73 9.03 -2.48 -1.20
N HIS A 74 7.99 -1.65 -1.29
CA HIS A 74 7.75 -0.60 -0.31
C HIS A 74 7.32 -1.16 1.06
N HIS A 75 6.41 -2.11 1.05
CA HIS A 75 5.86 -2.70 2.28
C HIS A 75 6.63 -3.93 2.77
N HIS A 76 7.56 -4.48 1.96
CA HIS A 76 8.26 -5.75 2.22
C HIS A 76 7.30 -6.93 2.43
N VAL A 77 6.27 -7.01 1.59
CA VAL A 77 5.25 -8.06 1.56
C VAL A 77 5.13 -8.62 0.15
N ARG A 78 4.36 -9.69 -0.03
CA ARG A 78 3.98 -10.21 -1.34
C ARG A 78 2.47 -10.17 -1.51
N TYR A 79 2.00 -9.81 -2.71
CA TYR A 79 0.58 -9.85 -3.05
C TYR A 79 0.32 -11.01 -4.00
N SER A 80 -0.63 -11.88 -3.64
CA SER A 80 -1.11 -12.90 -4.57
C SER A 80 -2.05 -12.30 -5.61
N ASP A 81 -2.30 -13.02 -6.71
CA ASP A 81 -3.22 -12.56 -7.74
C ASP A 81 -4.65 -12.47 -7.22
N GLU A 82 -5.03 -13.36 -6.29
CA GLU A 82 -6.32 -13.33 -5.59
C GLU A 82 -6.44 -12.09 -4.71
N ALA A 83 -5.37 -11.65 -4.06
CA ALA A 83 -5.38 -10.42 -3.26
C ALA A 83 -5.60 -9.18 -4.13
N LEU A 84 -4.95 -9.10 -5.30
CA LEU A 84 -5.17 -8.02 -6.25
C LEU A 84 -6.61 -8.01 -6.78
N ALA A 85 -7.14 -9.18 -7.12
CA ALA A 85 -8.53 -9.32 -7.56
C ALA A 85 -9.52 -8.90 -6.45
N ALA A 86 -9.25 -9.30 -5.20
CA ALA A 86 -10.05 -8.92 -4.04
C ALA A 86 -10.05 -7.40 -3.80
N CYS A 87 -8.90 -6.71 -3.97
CA CYS A 87 -8.83 -5.26 -3.87
C CYS A 87 -9.82 -4.57 -4.84
N VAL A 88 -9.91 -5.06 -6.08
CA VAL A 88 -10.84 -4.52 -7.07
C VAL A 88 -12.28 -4.89 -6.73
N GLU A 89 -12.58 -6.14 -6.45
CA GLU A 89 -13.94 -6.62 -6.21
C GLU A 89 -14.57 -6.00 -4.97
N LEU A 90 -13.83 -5.98 -3.85
CA LEU A 90 -14.34 -5.47 -2.59
C LEU A 90 -14.52 -3.94 -2.63
N THR A 91 -13.60 -3.22 -3.25
CA THR A 91 -13.75 -1.77 -3.39
C THR A 91 -14.87 -1.38 -4.33
N ASP A 92 -15.13 -2.16 -5.37
CA ASP A 92 -16.27 -1.93 -6.23
C ASP A 92 -17.60 -2.08 -5.50
N ARG A 93 -17.69 -3.08 -4.62
CA ARG A 93 -18.90 -3.39 -3.86
C ARG A 93 -19.14 -2.45 -2.68
N TYR A 94 -18.10 -2.08 -1.95
CA TYR A 94 -18.24 -1.42 -0.64
C TYR A 94 -17.79 0.04 -0.62
N VAL A 95 -16.97 0.49 -1.59
CA VAL A 95 -16.48 1.88 -1.67
C VAL A 95 -17.20 2.58 -2.81
N THR A 96 -18.27 3.30 -2.51
CA THR A 96 -19.16 3.93 -3.50
C THR A 96 -18.87 5.41 -3.72
N ASP A 97 -18.14 6.05 -2.81
CA ASP A 97 -17.82 7.48 -2.82
C ASP A 97 -16.51 7.82 -3.54
N ARG A 98 -15.81 6.80 -4.08
CA ARG A 98 -14.55 6.96 -4.81
C ARG A 98 -14.56 6.19 -6.12
N TYR A 99 -13.68 6.59 -7.02
CA TYR A 99 -13.57 6.03 -8.35
C TYR A 99 -12.36 5.12 -8.50
N PHE A 100 -12.43 4.23 -9.49
CA PHE A 100 -11.27 3.48 -9.96
C PHE A 100 -10.34 4.38 -10.77
N PRO A 101 -8.99 4.16 -10.72
CA PRO A 101 -8.31 3.06 -10.01
C PRO A 101 -8.00 3.36 -8.54
N ASP A 102 -8.14 4.62 -8.08
CA ASP A 102 -7.62 5.12 -6.81
C ASP A 102 -8.11 4.29 -5.61
N LYS A 103 -9.42 4.02 -5.53
CA LYS A 103 -9.99 3.24 -4.41
C LYS A 103 -9.37 1.85 -4.26
N ALA A 104 -8.99 1.19 -5.35
CA ALA A 104 -8.35 -0.12 -5.32
C ALA A 104 -6.86 -0.02 -4.97
N ILE A 105 -6.18 1.04 -5.40
CA ILE A 105 -4.79 1.32 -5.06
C ILE A 105 -4.68 1.63 -3.56
N ASP A 106 -5.58 2.44 -3.02
CA ASP A 106 -5.61 2.77 -1.58
C ASP A 106 -5.73 1.50 -0.71
N VAL A 107 -6.64 0.58 -1.10
CA VAL A 107 -6.81 -0.68 -0.37
C VAL A 107 -5.59 -1.59 -0.52
N LEU A 108 -4.94 -1.63 -1.68
CA LEU A 108 -3.69 -2.36 -1.87
C LEU A 108 -2.60 -1.85 -0.92
N ASP A 109 -2.45 -0.53 -0.84
CA ASP A 109 -1.46 0.14 0.03
C ASP A 109 -1.74 -0.16 1.51
N GLU A 110 -2.98 0.00 1.95
CA GLU A 110 -3.40 -0.25 3.33
C GLU A 110 -3.23 -1.73 3.71
N ALA A 111 -3.59 -2.65 2.82
CA ALA A 111 -3.43 -4.08 3.05
C ALA A 111 -1.95 -4.47 3.22
N GLY A 112 -1.06 -3.92 2.39
CA GLY A 112 0.38 -4.13 2.52
C GLY A 112 0.94 -3.59 3.83
N SER A 113 0.53 -2.39 4.21
CA SER A 113 0.92 -1.78 5.48
C SER A 113 0.48 -2.63 6.68
N LYS A 114 -0.78 -3.09 6.69
CA LYS A 114 -1.30 -3.98 7.72
C LYS A 114 -0.56 -5.32 7.76
N ALA A 115 -0.36 -5.96 6.62
CA ALA A 115 0.37 -7.24 6.55
C ALA A 115 1.78 -7.11 7.12
N ARG A 116 2.50 -6.02 6.83
CA ARG A 116 3.81 -5.73 7.41
C ARG A 116 3.76 -5.56 8.93
N LEU A 117 2.73 -4.88 9.44
CA LEU A 117 2.57 -4.70 10.89
C LEU A 117 2.32 -6.05 11.59
N PHE A 118 1.48 -6.90 11.01
CA PHE A 118 1.22 -8.24 11.56
C PHE A 118 2.44 -9.14 11.50
N ALA A 119 3.22 -9.07 10.41
CA ALA A 119 4.48 -9.84 10.30
C ALA A 119 5.56 -9.38 11.28
N ARG A 120 5.51 -8.12 11.75
CA ARG A 120 6.44 -7.62 12.80
C ARG A 120 6.01 -7.97 14.22
N HIS A 121 4.73 -8.28 14.40
CA HIS A 121 4.22 -8.84 15.65
C HIS A 121 4.30 -10.36 15.54
N GLU A 122 5.52 -10.93 15.47
CA GLU A 122 5.68 -12.27 16.02
C GLU A 122 5.19 -12.18 17.47
N PRO A 123 4.20 -12.98 17.87
CA PRO A 123 3.75 -12.95 19.26
C PRO A 123 4.98 -13.14 20.14
N GLU A 124 5.15 -12.28 21.14
CA GLU A 124 6.25 -12.39 22.15
C GLU A 124 6.41 -13.84 22.61
N ALA A 125 5.28 -14.57 22.66
CA ALA A 125 5.23 -16.00 22.97
C ALA A 125 6.02 -16.90 21.99
N ILE A 126 6.11 -16.58 20.70
CA ILE A 126 6.89 -17.36 19.71
C ILE A 126 8.37 -17.05 19.90
N SER A 127 8.76 -15.78 20.07
CA SER A 127 10.13 -15.37 20.33
C SER A 127 10.67 -16.00 21.62
N GLU A 128 9.87 -16.01 22.70
CA GLU A 128 10.22 -16.69 23.96
C GLU A 128 10.39 -18.20 23.79
N LEU A 129 9.55 -18.85 22.98
CA LEU A 129 9.64 -20.29 22.69
C LEU A 129 10.88 -20.62 21.85
N GLU A 130 11.24 -19.77 20.88
CA GLU A 130 12.44 -19.93 20.07
C GLU A 130 13.71 -19.73 20.88
N GLU A 131 13.77 -18.75 21.76
CA GLU A 131 14.88 -18.56 22.71
C GLU A 131 15.02 -19.76 23.65
N ALA A 132 13.89 -20.26 24.20
CA ALA A 132 13.89 -21.44 25.04
C ALA A 132 14.33 -22.70 24.29
N LEU A 133 13.97 -22.84 23.02
CA LEU A 133 14.38 -23.95 22.14
C LEU A 133 15.90 -23.90 21.90
N GLN A 134 16.44 -22.72 21.61
CA GLN A 134 17.88 -22.54 21.42
C GLN A 134 18.66 -22.87 22.70
N ALA A 135 18.21 -22.37 23.87
CA ALA A 135 18.83 -22.64 25.16
C ALA A 135 18.81 -24.15 25.47
N ALA A 136 17.70 -24.87 25.23
CA ALA A 136 17.64 -26.32 25.43
C ALA A 136 18.60 -27.07 24.48
N GLY A 137 18.76 -26.59 23.24
CA GLY A 137 19.73 -27.13 22.28
C GLY A 137 21.20 -26.96 22.74
N GLU A 138 21.53 -25.80 23.31
CA GLU A 138 22.88 -25.52 23.86
C GLU A 138 23.14 -26.34 25.12
N GLU A 139 22.17 -26.46 26.02
CA GLU A 139 22.25 -27.28 27.23
C GLU A 139 22.51 -28.76 26.88
N LYS A 140 21.77 -29.29 25.88
CA LYS A 140 21.97 -30.64 25.37
C LYS A 140 23.40 -30.85 24.85
N ARG A 141 23.93 -29.91 24.04
CA ARG A 141 25.28 -29.99 23.48
C ARG A 141 26.36 -29.95 24.59
N SER A 142 26.17 -29.07 25.57
CA SER A 142 27.08 -28.92 26.69
C SER A 142 27.11 -30.18 27.57
N ALA A 143 25.92 -30.70 27.91
CA ALA A 143 25.78 -31.92 28.69
C ALA A 143 26.41 -33.14 27.99
N ALA A 144 26.21 -33.24 26.64
CA ALA A 144 26.82 -34.31 25.84
C ALA A 144 28.36 -34.21 25.82
N LYS A 145 28.91 -33.01 25.69
CA LYS A 145 30.39 -32.79 25.80
C LYS A 145 30.95 -33.15 27.17
N GLY A 146 30.18 -32.89 28.24
CA GLY A 146 30.54 -33.25 29.61
C GLY A 146 30.26 -34.71 29.98
N MET A 147 29.87 -35.57 29.02
CA MET A 147 29.48 -36.99 29.23
C MET A 147 28.33 -37.19 30.24
N ASN A 148 27.55 -36.15 30.50
CA ASN A 148 26.35 -36.26 31.33
C ASN A 148 25.14 -36.61 30.50
N TYR A 149 24.99 -37.90 30.21
CA TYR A 149 23.92 -38.41 29.31
C TYR A 149 22.53 -38.25 29.87
N GLU A 150 22.35 -38.20 31.21
CA GLU A 150 21.05 -37.99 31.83
C GLU A 150 20.55 -36.54 31.60
N ALA A 151 21.42 -35.57 31.80
CA ALA A 151 21.13 -34.17 31.54
C ALA A 151 20.88 -33.92 30.04
N ALA A 152 21.66 -34.55 29.16
CA ALA A 152 21.46 -34.43 27.71
C ALA A 152 20.14 -35.04 27.26
N ALA A 153 19.67 -36.13 27.86
CA ALA A 153 18.37 -36.74 27.55
C ALA A 153 17.21 -35.84 28.02
N LYS A 154 17.30 -35.25 29.21
CA LYS A 154 16.28 -34.27 29.69
C LYS A 154 16.19 -33.04 28.81
N ALA A 155 17.32 -32.46 28.41
CA ALA A 155 17.36 -31.32 27.49
C ALA A 155 16.77 -31.65 26.12
N ARG A 156 16.98 -32.87 25.59
CA ARG A 156 16.39 -33.30 24.34
C ARG A 156 14.87 -33.43 24.39
N ILE A 157 14.33 -33.97 25.48
CA ILE A 157 12.87 -34.05 25.68
C ILE A 157 12.26 -32.64 25.70
N ARG A 158 12.92 -31.69 26.35
CA ARG A 158 12.49 -30.27 26.39
C ARG A 158 12.55 -29.63 25.02
N GLU A 159 13.63 -29.88 24.26
CA GLU A 159 13.80 -29.39 22.88
C GLU A 159 12.64 -29.87 21.97
N ILE A 160 12.27 -31.14 22.03
CA ILE A 160 11.18 -31.72 21.23
C ILE A 160 9.84 -31.09 21.64
N ALA A 161 9.54 -30.98 22.93
CA ALA A 161 8.30 -30.40 23.42
C ALA A 161 8.13 -28.93 23.05
N LEU A 162 9.23 -28.14 23.02
CA LEU A 162 9.24 -26.74 22.58
C LEU A 162 9.05 -26.65 21.05
N ALA A 163 9.70 -27.51 20.28
CA ALA A 163 9.56 -27.53 18.83
C ALA A 163 8.12 -27.89 18.38
N ASP A 164 7.45 -28.76 19.12
CA ASP A 164 6.05 -29.12 18.84
C ASP A 164 5.09 -27.98 19.17
N LYS A 165 5.35 -27.23 20.26
CA LYS A 165 4.55 -26.04 20.60
C LYS A 165 4.70 -24.86 19.62
N ILE A 166 5.82 -24.75 18.93
CA ILE A 166 6.03 -23.72 17.86
C ILE A 166 5.28 -24.08 16.59
N LYS A 167 4.96 -25.37 16.39
CA LYS A 167 4.22 -25.85 15.21
C LYS A 167 2.70 -25.80 15.34
N GLU A 168 2.20 -25.77 16.58
CA GLU A 168 0.76 -25.59 16.87
C GLU A 168 0.33 -24.12 16.72
#